data_10c93bf113db68de7841a4c386ad82c0
#
_entry.id   10c93bf113db68de7841a4c386ad82c0
#
_cell.length_a   1.000
_cell.length_b   1.000
_cell.length_c   1.000
_cell.angle_alpha   90.00
_cell.angle_beta   90.00
_cell.angle_gamma   90.00
#
_symmetry.space_group_name_H-M   'P 1'
#
loop_
_entity.id
_entity.type
_entity.pdbx_description
1 polymer ?
#
loop_
_entity_poly.entity_id
_entity_poly.type
_entity_poly.pdbx_seq_one_letter_code
_entity_poly.pdbx_strand_id
1 'polypeptide(L)'
;MSRDNTKAVIFDGDGTLWRPTGADKNSRPDSIYKGDRVEKHSHNNLSLVDGVCDFLKNLRARGYKMFIVSAHPVPGPEALEELKAKIVNLNIKRLVDGFFCSDGSDRNGKTYVIRDVVRDFNLDTRNVYMVGDSYYYDYEAGINAGVNSFFIKNDYCKQPIPLPDDVQVIDNVTDLSYR
;
A
#
# COMPACT_ATOMS: atom_id res chain seq x y z
N MET A 1 28.21 -5.56 6.05
CA MET A 1 27.29 -6.51 5.41
C MET A 1 26.79 -5.86 4.12
N SER A 2 26.92 -6.51 2.97
CA SER A 2 26.34 -6.01 1.72
C SER A 2 24.81 -6.09 1.85
N ARG A 3 24.12 -4.98 1.54
CA ARG A 3 22.64 -5.00 1.44
C ARG A 3 22.25 -5.91 0.28
N ASP A 4 21.15 -6.62 0.45
CA ASP A 4 20.60 -7.49 -0.57
C ASP A 4 20.15 -6.63 -1.77
N ASN A 5 20.58 -7.00 -2.98
CA ASN A 5 20.20 -6.30 -4.20
C ASN A 5 18.79 -6.65 -4.68
N THR A 6 18.00 -7.34 -3.85
CA THR A 6 16.62 -7.71 -4.14
C THR A 6 15.75 -6.46 -4.25
N LYS A 7 14.99 -6.35 -5.32
CA LYS A 7 13.97 -5.33 -5.47
C LYS A 7 12.76 -5.65 -4.59
N ALA A 8 12.17 -4.63 -3.99
CA ALA A 8 10.98 -4.78 -3.17
C ALA A 8 9.93 -3.72 -3.48
N VAL A 9 8.66 -4.07 -3.36
CA VAL A 9 7.55 -3.14 -3.46
C VAL A 9 6.72 -3.22 -2.18
N ILE A 10 6.46 -2.06 -1.60
CA ILE A 10 5.57 -1.88 -0.46
C ILE A 10 4.31 -1.21 -1.00
N PHE A 11 3.18 -1.86 -0.83
CA PHE A 11 1.89 -1.38 -1.29
C PHE A 11 1.06 -0.86 -0.13
N ASP A 12 0.32 0.22 -0.34
CA ASP A 12 -0.89 0.46 0.42
C ASP A 12 -1.97 -0.57 0.03
N GLY A 13 -2.99 -0.70 0.86
CA GLY A 13 -4.08 -1.65 0.64
C GLY A 13 -5.31 -1.03 0.00
N ASP A 14 -6.06 -0.30 0.84
CA ASP A 14 -7.37 0.26 0.48
C ASP A 14 -7.22 1.41 -0.53
N GLY A 15 -7.85 1.30 -1.70
CA GLY A 15 -7.71 2.26 -2.80
C GLY A 15 -6.55 1.95 -3.77
N THR A 16 -5.59 1.15 -3.35
CA THR A 16 -4.39 0.78 -4.12
C THR A 16 -4.49 -0.63 -4.68
N LEU A 17 -4.52 -1.66 -3.84
CA LEU A 17 -4.61 -3.06 -4.27
C LEU A 17 -6.06 -3.55 -4.35
N TRP A 18 -6.93 -3.02 -3.52
CA TRP A 18 -8.34 -3.39 -3.46
C TRP A 18 -9.25 -2.21 -3.18
N ARG A 19 -10.52 -2.40 -3.48
CA ARG A 19 -11.61 -1.42 -3.27
C ARG A 19 -12.86 -2.14 -2.82
N PRO A 20 -13.84 -1.41 -2.24
CA PRO A 20 -15.19 -1.93 -2.10
C PRO A 20 -15.71 -2.45 -3.43
N THR A 21 -16.36 -3.62 -3.42
CA THR A 21 -16.89 -4.25 -4.64
C THR A 21 -17.87 -3.31 -5.34
N GLY A 22 -17.64 -3.07 -6.63
CA GLY A 22 -18.44 -2.15 -7.46
C GLY A 22 -18.11 -0.67 -7.28
N ALA A 23 -17.11 -0.29 -6.46
CA ALA A 23 -16.70 1.09 -6.31
C ALA A 23 -15.89 1.57 -7.52
N ASP A 24 -16.18 2.81 -7.97
CA ASP A 24 -15.41 3.50 -8.99
C ASP A 24 -13.97 3.83 -8.51
N LYS A 25 -13.04 3.97 -9.46
CA LYS A 25 -11.65 4.34 -9.20
C LYS A 25 -11.52 5.63 -8.38
N ASN A 26 -12.37 6.60 -8.64
CA ASN A 26 -12.38 7.90 -7.98
C ASN A 26 -13.27 7.94 -6.74
N SER A 27 -13.93 6.84 -6.41
CA SER A 27 -14.67 6.74 -5.15
C SER A 27 -13.70 6.53 -4.01
N ARG A 28 -13.78 7.39 -2.99
CA ARG A 28 -13.01 7.24 -1.78
C ARG A 28 -13.35 5.90 -1.11
N PRO A 29 -12.36 5.10 -0.68
CA PRO A 29 -12.61 3.78 -0.08
C PRO A 29 -13.23 3.82 1.33
N ASP A 30 -13.79 4.95 1.74
CA ASP A 30 -14.37 5.22 3.07
C ASP A 30 -15.58 4.37 3.43
N SER A 31 -16.21 3.70 2.46
CA SER A 31 -17.33 2.80 2.77
C SER A 31 -16.92 1.63 3.67
N ILE A 32 -15.62 1.44 3.88
CA ILE A 32 -15.05 0.48 4.82
C ILE A 32 -15.04 1.04 6.25
N TYR A 33 -15.04 2.38 6.38
CA TYR A 33 -14.94 3.07 7.65
C TYR A 33 -16.22 3.86 7.94
N LYS A 34 -16.88 3.58 9.06
CA LYS A 34 -17.94 4.43 9.61
C LYS A 34 -17.39 5.21 10.80
N GLY A 35 -16.98 6.47 10.54
CA GLY A 35 -16.29 7.27 11.54
C GLY A 35 -14.93 6.66 11.90
N ASP A 36 -14.66 6.51 13.18
CA ASP A 36 -13.39 5.93 13.69
C ASP A 36 -13.44 4.38 13.77
N ARG A 37 -14.46 3.74 13.20
CA ARG A 37 -14.64 2.29 13.30
C ARG A 37 -14.64 1.66 11.91
N VAL A 38 -13.88 0.58 11.79
CA VAL A 38 -13.97 -0.31 10.64
C VAL A 38 -15.30 -1.06 10.71
N GLU A 39 -16.02 -1.15 9.60
CA GLU A 39 -17.25 -1.92 9.54
C GLU A 39 -16.95 -3.40 9.76
N LYS A 40 -17.65 -4.05 10.70
CA LYS A 40 -17.50 -5.49 10.93
C LYS A 40 -17.68 -6.24 9.61
N HIS A 41 -16.70 -7.12 9.29
CA HIS A 41 -16.70 -7.90 8.05
C HIS A 41 -16.53 -7.08 6.75
N SER A 42 -15.94 -5.87 6.83
CA SER A 42 -15.61 -5.08 5.64
C SER A 42 -14.80 -5.88 4.61
N HIS A 43 -13.98 -6.83 5.07
CA HIS A 43 -13.20 -7.73 4.22
C HIS A 43 -14.05 -8.60 3.27
N ASN A 44 -15.34 -8.82 3.54
CA ASN A 44 -16.21 -9.63 2.69
C ASN A 44 -16.74 -8.88 1.46
N ASN A 45 -16.63 -7.56 1.44
CA ASN A 45 -17.16 -6.72 0.36
C ASN A 45 -16.05 -5.98 -0.39
N LEU A 46 -14.93 -6.65 -0.61
CA LEU A 46 -13.76 -6.12 -1.32
C LEU A 46 -13.51 -6.89 -2.60
N SER A 47 -13.02 -6.17 -3.60
CA SER A 47 -12.48 -6.74 -4.83
C SER A 47 -11.09 -6.18 -5.10
N LEU A 48 -10.20 -7.00 -5.67
CA LEU A 48 -8.92 -6.50 -6.19
C LEU A 48 -9.19 -5.49 -7.31
N VAL A 49 -8.36 -4.48 -7.38
CA VAL A 49 -8.29 -3.61 -8.55
C VAL A 49 -7.92 -4.46 -9.78
N ASP A 50 -8.48 -4.13 -10.93
CA ASP A 50 -8.29 -4.90 -12.15
C ASP A 50 -6.81 -5.12 -12.48
N GLY A 51 -6.45 -6.35 -12.81
CA GLY A 51 -5.09 -6.74 -13.16
C GLY A 51 -4.14 -6.96 -11.98
N VAL A 52 -4.48 -6.59 -10.75
CA VAL A 52 -3.60 -6.69 -9.57
C VAL A 52 -3.13 -8.11 -9.32
N CYS A 53 -4.00 -9.10 -9.42
CA CYS A 53 -3.62 -10.49 -9.16
C CYS A 53 -2.48 -10.95 -10.08
N ASP A 54 -2.59 -10.68 -11.37
CA ASP A 54 -1.57 -11.08 -12.35
C ASP A 54 -0.32 -10.21 -12.26
N PHE A 55 -0.48 -8.95 -11.92
CA PHE A 55 0.62 -8.05 -11.62
C PHE A 55 1.48 -8.57 -10.45
N LEU A 56 0.86 -8.93 -9.31
CA LEU A 56 1.58 -9.48 -8.15
C LEU A 56 2.27 -10.81 -8.50
N LYS A 57 1.62 -11.70 -9.25
CA LYS A 57 2.25 -12.94 -9.73
C LYS A 57 3.48 -12.67 -10.59
N ASN A 58 3.38 -11.67 -11.48
CA ASN A 58 4.49 -11.27 -12.36
C ASN A 58 5.67 -10.70 -11.55
N LEU A 59 5.43 -9.81 -10.59
CA LEU A 59 6.48 -9.30 -9.71
C LEU A 59 7.17 -10.45 -8.94
N ARG A 60 6.38 -11.39 -8.41
CA ARG A 60 6.94 -12.55 -7.71
C ARG A 60 7.80 -13.43 -8.63
N ALA A 61 7.33 -13.69 -9.85
CA ALA A 61 8.10 -14.44 -10.84
C ALA A 61 9.43 -13.76 -11.21
N ARG A 62 9.48 -12.42 -11.13
CA ARG A 62 10.68 -11.60 -11.34
C ARG A 62 11.57 -11.47 -10.10
N GLY A 63 11.22 -12.15 -8.99
CA GLY A 63 12.00 -12.17 -7.76
C GLY A 63 11.83 -10.94 -6.84
N TYR A 64 10.78 -10.13 -7.04
CA TYR A 64 10.50 -9.02 -6.13
C TYR A 64 9.96 -9.54 -4.79
N LYS A 65 10.40 -8.91 -3.71
CA LYS A 65 9.71 -9.00 -2.42
C LYS A 65 8.53 -8.02 -2.40
N MET A 66 7.43 -8.44 -1.80
CA MET A 66 6.21 -7.65 -1.78
C MET A 66 5.65 -7.57 -0.37
N PHE A 67 5.36 -6.35 0.07
CA PHE A 67 4.82 -6.06 1.39
C PHE A 67 3.56 -5.20 1.26
N ILE A 68 2.66 -5.32 2.24
CA ILE A 68 1.50 -4.46 2.36
C ILE A 68 1.62 -3.68 3.67
N VAL A 69 1.52 -2.36 3.60
CA VAL A 69 1.49 -1.48 4.78
C VAL A 69 0.23 -0.63 4.71
N SER A 70 -0.76 -0.97 5.51
CA SER A 70 -2.05 -0.28 5.56
C SER A 70 -2.18 0.54 6.84
N ALA A 71 -2.66 1.78 6.72
CA ALA A 71 -2.97 2.61 7.87
C ALA A 71 -4.32 2.21 8.48
N HIS A 72 -4.41 2.18 9.80
CA HIS A 72 -5.65 1.90 10.51
C HIS A 72 -5.91 3.01 11.53
N PRO A 73 -7.15 3.53 11.65
CA PRO A 73 -7.47 4.62 12.56
C PRO A 73 -7.28 4.25 14.06
N VAL A 74 -7.41 2.97 14.36
CA VAL A 74 -7.13 2.42 15.71
C VAL A 74 -6.12 1.29 15.56
N PRO A 75 -4.81 1.60 15.71
CA PRO A 75 -3.76 0.59 15.58
C PRO A 75 -3.84 -0.43 16.73
N GLY A 76 -3.45 -1.66 16.44
CA GLY A 76 -3.40 -2.72 17.44
C GLY A 76 -3.57 -4.11 16.82
N PRO A 77 -3.68 -5.15 17.67
CA PRO A 77 -3.83 -6.53 17.20
C PRO A 77 -5.06 -6.73 16.31
N GLU A 78 -6.18 -6.06 16.60
CA GLU A 78 -7.43 -6.16 15.84
C GLU A 78 -7.26 -5.59 14.42
N ALA A 79 -6.53 -4.50 14.26
CA ALA A 79 -6.21 -3.91 12.97
C ALA A 79 -5.41 -4.89 12.08
N LEU A 80 -4.44 -5.57 12.67
CA LEU A 80 -3.63 -6.56 11.96
C LEU A 80 -4.46 -7.80 11.55
N GLU A 81 -5.34 -8.28 12.42
CA GLU A 81 -6.23 -9.41 12.10
C GLU A 81 -7.23 -9.03 10.99
N GLU A 82 -7.72 -7.79 10.97
CA GLU A 82 -8.57 -7.32 9.89
C GLU A 82 -7.83 -7.22 8.56
N LEU A 83 -6.63 -6.63 8.54
CA LEU A 83 -5.79 -6.59 7.34
C LEU A 83 -5.52 -8.02 6.83
N LYS A 84 -5.22 -8.93 7.73
CA LYS A 84 -5.03 -10.36 7.41
C LYS A 84 -6.29 -10.98 6.80
N ALA A 85 -7.47 -10.68 7.35
CA ALA A 85 -8.75 -11.17 6.81
C ALA A 85 -8.98 -10.64 5.38
N LYS A 86 -8.72 -9.36 5.10
CA LYS A 86 -8.78 -8.79 3.73
C LYS A 86 -7.86 -9.55 2.77
N ILE A 87 -6.60 -9.72 3.13
CA ILE A 87 -5.57 -10.37 2.31
C ILE A 87 -5.90 -11.85 2.03
N VAL A 88 -6.46 -12.55 3.02
CA VAL A 88 -6.90 -13.94 2.88
C VAL A 88 -8.12 -14.04 1.97
N ASN A 89 -9.14 -13.19 2.21
CA ASN A 89 -10.38 -13.18 1.41
C ASN A 89 -10.10 -12.85 -0.07
N LEU A 90 -9.15 -11.95 -0.33
CA LEU A 90 -8.71 -11.58 -1.68
C LEU A 90 -7.75 -12.59 -2.33
N ASN A 91 -7.41 -13.69 -1.65
CA ASN A 91 -6.52 -14.76 -2.11
C ASN A 91 -5.10 -14.29 -2.51
N ILE A 92 -4.60 -13.20 -1.94
CA ILE A 92 -3.25 -12.67 -2.23
C ILE A 92 -2.21 -12.99 -1.15
N LYS A 93 -2.59 -13.66 -0.06
CA LYS A 93 -1.68 -13.95 1.05
C LYS A 93 -0.39 -14.66 0.63
N ARG A 94 -0.47 -15.56 -0.35
CA ARG A 94 0.70 -16.32 -0.85
C ARG A 94 1.58 -15.51 -1.82
N LEU A 95 1.12 -14.35 -2.25
CA LEU A 95 1.83 -13.47 -3.18
C LEU A 95 2.67 -12.43 -2.44
N VAL A 96 2.42 -12.18 -1.16
CA VAL A 96 3.14 -11.19 -0.36
C VAL A 96 4.05 -11.84 0.69
N ASP A 97 5.17 -11.18 0.97
CA ASP A 97 6.18 -11.65 1.92
C ASP A 97 5.89 -11.17 3.35
N GLY A 98 5.08 -10.12 3.50
CA GLY A 98 4.64 -9.60 4.79
C GLY A 98 3.53 -8.57 4.65
N PHE A 99 2.81 -8.33 5.75
CA PHE A 99 1.81 -7.27 5.85
C PHE A 99 1.80 -6.68 7.26
N PHE A 100 1.61 -5.36 7.32
CA PHE A 100 1.79 -4.57 8.54
C PHE A 100 0.71 -3.49 8.61
N CYS A 101 0.29 -3.15 9.83
CA CYS A 101 -0.55 -1.99 10.09
C CYS A 101 0.28 -0.84 10.62
N SER A 102 -0.02 0.36 10.16
CA SER A 102 0.50 1.60 10.73
C SER A 102 -0.60 2.35 11.49
N ASP A 103 -0.19 3.25 12.38
CA ASP A 103 -1.10 4.18 13.03
C ASP A 103 -1.59 5.22 12.02
N GLY A 104 -2.86 5.18 11.68
CA GLY A 104 -3.50 6.13 10.79
C GLY A 104 -3.79 7.49 11.41
N SER A 105 -3.68 7.62 12.74
CA SER A 105 -3.77 8.91 13.45
C SER A 105 -2.45 9.70 13.41
N ASP A 106 -1.31 9.00 13.19
CA ASP A 106 0.01 9.61 13.03
C ASP A 106 0.35 9.71 11.52
N ARG A 107 0.58 10.93 11.05
CA ARG A 107 1.01 11.18 9.66
C ARG A 107 2.32 10.46 9.30
N ASN A 108 3.19 10.23 10.27
CA ASN A 108 4.45 9.52 10.10
C ASN A 108 4.35 8.02 10.39
N GLY A 109 3.21 7.53 10.84
CA GLY A 109 3.02 6.14 11.24
C GLY A 109 3.47 5.15 10.17
N LYS A 110 3.09 5.39 8.92
CA LYS A 110 3.51 4.55 7.79
C LYS A 110 5.01 4.66 7.49
N THR A 111 5.61 5.84 7.64
CA THR A 111 7.06 6.05 7.49
C THR A 111 7.88 5.14 8.41
N TYR A 112 7.47 5.03 9.67
CA TYR A 112 8.16 4.17 10.63
C TYR A 112 8.05 2.69 10.25
N VAL A 113 6.87 2.24 9.86
CA VAL A 113 6.66 0.85 9.43
C VAL A 113 7.46 0.52 8.17
N ILE A 114 7.54 1.44 7.19
CA ILE A 114 8.37 1.26 5.99
C ILE A 114 9.86 1.11 6.36
N ARG A 115 10.36 1.94 7.28
CA ARG A 115 11.75 1.84 7.78
C ARG A 115 12.01 0.51 8.47
N ASP A 116 11.06 0.03 9.27
CA ASP A 116 11.16 -1.26 9.94
C ASP A 116 11.20 -2.41 8.93
N VAL A 117 10.34 -2.41 7.92
CA VAL A 117 10.37 -3.39 6.81
C VAL A 117 11.73 -3.37 6.11
N VAL A 118 12.25 -2.19 5.75
CA VAL A 118 13.55 -2.06 5.10
C VAL A 118 14.68 -2.65 5.97
N ARG A 119 14.68 -2.35 7.27
CA ARG A 119 15.67 -2.86 8.22
C ARG A 119 15.54 -4.37 8.42
N ASP A 120 14.36 -4.86 8.72
CA ASP A 120 14.12 -6.24 9.17
C ASP A 120 14.31 -7.25 8.02
N PHE A 121 14.07 -6.81 6.79
CA PHE A 121 14.32 -7.61 5.58
C PHE A 121 15.66 -7.28 4.89
N ASN A 122 16.53 -6.46 5.53
CA ASN A 122 17.86 -6.07 5.04
C ASN A 122 17.85 -5.53 3.60
N LEU A 123 16.86 -4.72 3.24
CA LEU A 123 16.68 -4.19 1.89
C LEU A 123 17.57 -2.97 1.64
N ASP A 124 17.98 -2.78 0.38
CA ASP A 124 18.58 -1.52 -0.07
C ASP A 124 17.47 -0.53 -0.45
N THR A 125 17.39 0.61 0.23
CA THR A 125 16.35 1.63 -0.01
C THR A 125 16.25 2.06 -1.47
N ARG A 126 17.37 2.04 -2.22
CA ARG A 126 17.40 2.36 -3.65
C ARG A 126 16.61 1.38 -4.53
N ASN A 127 16.39 0.17 -4.02
CA ASN A 127 15.65 -0.91 -4.69
C ASN A 127 14.26 -1.15 -4.07
N VAL A 128 13.82 -0.28 -3.18
CA VAL A 128 12.49 -0.34 -2.55
C VAL A 128 11.60 0.74 -3.11
N TYR A 129 10.36 0.37 -3.39
CA TYR A 129 9.33 1.25 -3.95
C TYR A 129 8.10 1.23 -3.04
N MET A 130 7.65 2.41 -2.60
CA MET A 130 6.34 2.59 -1.97
C MET A 130 5.32 2.99 -3.03
N VAL A 131 4.15 2.38 -3.02
CA VAL A 131 3.06 2.68 -3.97
C VAL A 131 1.76 2.80 -3.20
N GLY A 132 1.06 3.92 -3.38
CA GLY A 132 -0.23 4.13 -2.74
C GLY A 132 -1.02 5.27 -3.34
N ASP A 133 -2.27 5.40 -2.91
CA ASP A 133 -3.26 6.35 -3.42
C ASP A 133 -3.39 7.61 -2.56
N SER A 134 -2.68 7.69 -1.43
CA SER A 134 -2.63 8.88 -0.58
C SER A 134 -1.31 9.63 -0.75
N TYR A 135 -1.39 10.91 -1.16
CA TYR A 135 -0.20 11.74 -1.28
C TYR A 135 0.57 11.83 0.05
N TYR A 136 -0.12 12.11 1.15
CA TYR A 136 0.51 12.34 2.44
C TYR A 136 0.85 11.07 3.22
N TYR A 137 0.00 10.04 3.15
CA TYR A 137 0.18 8.83 3.95
C TYR A 137 0.97 7.73 3.22
N ASP A 138 1.12 7.83 1.88
CA ASP A 138 1.85 6.84 1.10
C ASP A 138 3.06 7.45 0.40
N TYR A 139 2.84 8.41 -0.52
CA TYR A 139 3.93 9.01 -1.29
C TYR A 139 4.96 9.69 -0.39
N GLU A 140 4.54 10.66 0.44
CA GLU A 140 5.44 11.32 1.37
C GLU A 140 6.03 10.35 2.41
N ALA A 141 5.27 9.37 2.86
CA ALA A 141 5.77 8.38 3.81
C ALA A 141 6.92 7.57 3.21
N GLY A 142 6.84 7.17 1.94
CA GLY A 142 7.92 6.50 1.24
C GLY A 142 9.15 7.41 1.08
N ILE A 143 8.97 8.64 0.62
CA ILE A 143 10.06 9.62 0.50
C ILE A 143 10.73 9.86 1.86
N ASN A 144 9.95 10.07 2.92
CA ASN A 144 10.46 10.27 4.27
C ASN A 144 11.18 9.04 4.84
N ALA A 145 10.80 7.84 4.39
CA ALA A 145 11.49 6.60 4.73
C ALA A 145 12.80 6.40 3.95
N GLY A 146 13.05 7.20 2.91
CA GLY A 146 14.24 7.14 2.07
C GLY A 146 14.16 6.10 0.95
N VAL A 147 12.94 5.71 0.56
CA VAL A 147 12.69 4.80 -0.56
C VAL A 147 12.09 5.54 -1.76
N ASN A 148 12.09 4.90 -2.93
CA ASN A 148 11.38 5.44 -4.09
C ASN A 148 9.88 5.41 -3.83
N SER A 149 9.11 6.38 -4.37
CA SER A 149 7.69 6.45 -4.10
C SER A 149 6.90 6.78 -5.36
N PHE A 150 5.73 6.14 -5.51
CA PHE A 150 4.79 6.37 -6.60
C PHE A 150 3.42 6.72 -6.03
N PHE A 151 2.83 7.77 -6.54
CA PHE A 151 1.51 8.23 -6.20
C PHE A 151 0.49 7.81 -7.25
N ILE A 152 -0.53 7.05 -6.84
CA ILE A 152 -1.67 6.72 -7.70
C ILE A 152 -2.63 7.90 -7.68
N LYS A 153 -2.70 8.61 -8.80
CA LYS A 153 -3.55 9.79 -8.93
C LYS A 153 -5.03 9.44 -8.78
N ASN A 154 -5.71 10.23 -7.96
CA ASN A 154 -7.15 10.16 -7.73
C ASN A 154 -7.70 11.55 -7.36
N ASP A 155 -9.04 11.69 -7.33
CA ASP A 155 -9.71 12.95 -7.08
C ASP A 155 -10.16 13.13 -5.62
N TYR A 156 -10.01 12.10 -4.79
CA TYR A 156 -10.52 12.11 -3.40
C TYR A 156 -9.46 12.39 -2.33
N CYS A 157 -8.19 12.16 -2.61
CA CYS A 157 -7.17 12.40 -1.60
C CYS A 157 -6.74 13.88 -1.56
N LYS A 158 -6.37 14.34 -0.37
CA LYS A 158 -5.72 15.65 -0.23
C LYS A 158 -4.32 15.58 -0.81
N GLN A 159 -3.97 16.54 -1.65
CA GLN A 159 -2.67 16.64 -2.31
C GLN A 159 -2.34 18.12 -2.56
N PRO A 160 -1.05 18.49 -2.77
CA PRO A 160 -0.68 19.82 -3.23
C PRO A 160 -1.30 20.13 -4.60
N ILE A 161 -1.65 21.41 -4.83
CA ILE A 161 -2.15 21.89 -6.12
C ILE A 161 -1.36 23.16 -6.50
N PRO A 162 -0.52 23.11 -7.57
CA PRO A 162 -0.17 21.94 -8.37
C PRO A 162 0.65 20.89 -7.58
N LEU A 163 0.67 19.67 -8.07
CA LEU A 163 1.64 18.67 -7.58
C LEU A 163 3.07 19.14 -7.90
N PRO A 164 4.06 18.90 -7.01
CA PRO A 164 5.46 19.13 -7.32
C PRO A 164 5.91 18.32 -8.56
N ASP A 165 6.82 18.91 -9.36
CA ASP A 165 7.26 18.32 -10.64
C ASP A 165 8.01 17.00 -10.49
N ASP A 166 8.60 16.74 -9.33
CA ASP A 166 9.35 15.51 -9.00
C ASP A 166 8.49 14.35 -8.52
N VAL A 167 7.17 14.58 -8.34
CA VAL A 167 6.25 13.52 -7.93
C VAL A 167 6.07 12.49 -9.04
N GLN A 168 6.42 11.24 -8.75
CA GLN A 168 6.18 10.14 -9.66
C GLN A 168 4.73 9.69 -9.60
N VAL A 169 3.97 10.06 -10.62
CA VAL A 169 2.53 9.77 -10.73
C VAL A 169 2.30 8.59 -11.65
N ILE A 170 1.39 7.71 -11.25
CA ILE A 170 0.85 6.61 -12.06
C ILE A 170 -0.67 6.62 -11.98
N ASP A 171 -1.33 6.05 -13.00
CA ASP A 171 -2.80 5.96 -13.01
C ASP A 171 -3.33 4.72 -12.31
N ASN A 172 -2.53 3.65 -12.29
CA ASN A 172 -2.88 2.38 -11.66
C ASN A 172 -1.63 1.72 -11.08
N VAL A 173 -1.79 0.92 -10.03
CA VAL A 173 -0.69 0.16 -9.42
C VAL A 173 0.01 -0.77 -10.43
N THR A 174 -0.72 -1.28 -11.41
CA THR A 174 -0.19 -2.15 -12.48
C THR A 174 0.75 -1.44 -13.45
N ASP A 175 0.74 -0.10 -13.49
CA ASP A 175 1.63 0.68 -14.37
C ASP A 175 3.09 0.63 -13.91
N LEU A 176 3.33 0.20 -12.68
CA LEU A 176 4.66 -0.05 -12.16
C LEU A 176 5.41 -1.14 -12.94
N SER A 177 4.71 -2.02 -13.62
CA SER A 177 5.29 -3.14 -14.42
C SER A 177 6.20 -2.67 -15.56
N TYR A 178 6.08 -1.45 -15.99
CA TYR A 178 6.73 -0.89 -17.19
C TYR A 178 7.99 -0.05 -16.85
N ARG A 179 8.44 -0.01 -15.58
CA ARG A 179 9.56 0.84 -15.16
C ARG A 179 10.78 0.08 -14.66
#